data_dadd9491122c8fcba72fb7e054f4f562
#
_entry.id   dadd9491122c8fcba72fb7e054f4f562
#
_cell.length_a   1.000
_cell.length_b   1.000
_cell.length_c   1.000
_cell.angle_alpha   90.00
_cell.angle_beta   90.00
_cell.angle_gamma   90.00
#
_symmetry.space_group_name_H-M   'P 1'
#
loop_
_entity.id
_entity.type
_entity.pdbx_description
1 polymer ?
#
loop_
_entity_poly.entity_id
_entity_poly.type
_entity_poly.pdbx_seq_one_letter_code
_entity_poly.pdbx_strand_id
1 'polypeptide(L)'
;MPPTPLKRTLVKSTLIAGAVFVALAACGSGAKDGADQARGTKAAVPAPAKPAKPVKAQVHGLPGMPPVLDPRDVYAADRPNKLSPVVKGFPSRVYVPNTESDTVSVIDPKTYEIIDTIRVGRQPQHVVPSWDMKTLWVNNDRGNTLTPIDPGTGRAGKPVEVHDPYNLYFTPNGRYAVVMASLDRELVFRDPHTMERKKTVPVSCYGVNHADFSLDGRYFIVSCEFSGELLKVDTEKMKVIGQQKLPFHGAMPQDVKVSPDGKRFYVADMMADGMWVLDGDTFGKPTLLPTGKGTHGLYISRDSREMYVSNRGEGTVSVFDFTENKLTRKWRLPDGGSPDMGGVSADGKVLWLSGRYNSEVYALDTRTGAQLARIKVGSGPHGLAVYPQPGRYSLGHTGIFR
;
A
#
# COMPACT_ATOMS: atom_id res chain seq x y z
N MET A 1 31.12 16.12 -37.43
CA MET A 1 32.31 15.48 -36.81
C MET A 1 31.80 14.56 -35.73
N PRO A 2 31.98 13.25 -35.79
CA PRO A 2 31.56 12.31 -34.74
C PRO A 2 32.62 12.23 -33.64
N PRO A 3 32.24 12.00 -32.35
CA PRO A 3 33.20 11.85 -31.27
C PRO A 3 33.81 10.44 -31.20
N THR A 4 35.05 10.43 -30.84
CA THR A 4 36.00 9.29 -30.71
C THR A 4 35.68 8.41 -29.51
N PRO A 5 35.87 7.07 -29.53
CA PRO A 5 35.59 6.19 -28.42
C PRO A 5 36.69 6.14 -27.35
N LEU A 6 36.34 6.22 -26.09
CA LEU A 6 37.21 6.04 -24.93
C LEU A 6 37.50 4.55 -24.70
N LYS A 7 38.80 4.25 -24.52
CA LYS A 7 39.36 2.91 -24.20
C LYS A 7 39.02 2.49 -22.77
N ARG A 8 38.51 1.27 -22.62
CA ARG A 8 38.33 0.59 -21.33
C ARG A 8 39.67 -0.01 -20.86
N THR A 9 40.11 0.38 -19.67
CA THR A 9 41.23 -0.28 -18.96
C THR A 9 40.65 -1.35 -18.02
N LEU A 10 41.07 -2.60 -18.23
CA LEU A 10 40.78 -3.74 -17.35
C LEU A 10 41.73 -3.69 -16.14
N VAL A 11 41.16 -3.67 -14.94
CA VAL A 11 41.91 -3.93 -13.70
C VAL A 11 41.56 -5.36 -13.23
N LYS A 12 42.59 -6.19 -13.18
CA LYS A 12 42.56 -7.54 -12.64
C LYS A 12 42.68 -7.47 -11.11
N SER A 13 41.74 -8.00 -10.39
CA SER A 13 41.84 -8.18 -8.93
C SER A 13 42.02 -9.64 -8.57
N THR A 14 43.09 -9.87 -7.84
CA THR A 14 43.58 -11.18 -7.38
C THR A 14 42.79 -11.64 -6.14
N LEU A 15 42.30 -12.88 -6.16
CA LEU A 15 41.72 -13.56 -5.02
C LEU A 15 42.80 -14.07 -4.07
N ILE A 16 42.70 -13.78 -2.79
CA ILE A 16 43.43 -14.45 -1.69
C ILE A 16 42.45 -15.27 -0.88
N ALA A 17 42.61 -16.57 -0.86
CA ALA A 17 41.87 -17.50 -0.01
C ALA A 17 42.60 -17.65 1.32
N GLY A 18 41.91 -17.40 2.43
CA GLY A 18 42.39 -17.67 3.77
C GLY A 18 41.54 -18.75 4.44
N ALA A 19 42.16 -19.91 4.71
CA ALA A 19 41.56 -20.99 5.48
C ALA A 19 41.78 -20.77 6.97
N VAL A 20 40.73 -20.93 7.78
CA VAL A 20 40.81 -20.95 9.26
C VAL A 20 40.43 -22.34 9.75
N PHE A 21 41.40 -23.01 10.42
CA PHE A 21 41.24 -24.27 11.13
C PHE A 21 40.55 -24.05 12.47
N VAL A 22 39.60 -24.93 12.79
CA VAL A 22 38.99 -25.05 14.13
C VAL A 22 39.57 -26.30 14.81
N ALA A 23 40.21 -26.11 15.93
CA ALA A 23 40.72 -27.21 16.79
C ALA A 23 39.69 -27.61 17.84
N LEU A 24 39.34 -28.89 17.90
CA LEU A 24 38.64 -29.54 19.01
C LEU A 24 39.63 -29.89 20.15
N ALA A 25 39.24 -29.60 21.39
CA ALA A 25 39.86 -30.18 22.54
C ALA A 25 38.78 -30.84 23.44
N ALA A 26 38.92 -32.14 23.65
CA ALA A 26 38.17 -32.95 24.58
C ALA A 26 39.10 -33.36 25.74
N CYS A 27 38.58 -33.37 26.95
CA CYS A 27 39.04 -34.10 28.14
C CYS A 27 37.96 -33.92 29.21
N GLY A 28 37.39 -34.86 29.94
CA GLY A 28 37.84 -36.19 30.35
C GLY A 28 37.77 -36.32 31.87
N SER A 29 36.78 -37.10 32.36
CA SER A 29 36.77 -37.97 33.53
C SER A 29 37.01 -37.46 34.96
N GLY A 30 36.18 -37.96 35.90
CA GLY A 30 36.56 -38.22 37.30
C GLY A 30 35.38 -38.40 38.25
N ALA A 31 34.98 -39.63 38.51
CA ALA A 31 34.00 -40.02 39.56
C ALA A 31 34.65 -40.02 40.91
N LYS A 32 33.88 -39.86 42.02
CA LYS A 32 33.86 -40.74 43.23
C LYS A 32 32.74 -40.36 44.22
N ASP A 33 32.26 -41.42 44.79
CA ASP A 33 31.16 -41.65 45.70
C ASP A 33 31.20 -40.87 47.03
N GLY A 34 29.99 -40.69 47.57
CA GLY A 34 29.77 -40.34 48.98
C GLY A 34 28.30 -40.48 49.36
N ALA A 35 27.89 -41.61 49.84
CA ALA A 35 26.54 -41.84 50.36
C ALA A 35 26.40 -41.18 51.74
N ASP A 36 25.29 -40.43 51.95
CA ASP A 36 24.74 -40.23 53.27
C ASP A 36 23.20 -40.17 53.25
N GLN A 37 22.59 -40.97 54.13
CA GLN A 37 21.16 -41.16 54.30
C GLN A 37 20.60 -40.05 55.19
N ALA A 38 19.69 -39.27 54.71
CA ALA A 38 18.82 -38.45 55.55
C ALA A 38 17.34 -38.59 55.10
N ARG A 39 16.53 -39.16 56.00
CA ARG A 39 15.06 -39.19 55.88
C ARG A 39 14.49 -37.81 55.84
N GLY A 40 13.84 -37.45 54.70
CA GLY A 40 13.14 -36.21 54.51
C GLY A 40 11.68 -36.44 54.06
N THR A 41 10.79 -35.92 54.85
CA THR A 41 9.34 -35.88 54.70
C THR A 41 8.91 -35.51 53.25
N LYS A 42 7.99 -36.27 52.62
CA LYS A 42 7.36 -35.99 51.33
C LYS A 42 6.52 -34.73 51.45
N ALA A 43 7.03 -33.62 50.96
CA ALA A 43 6.23 -32.46 50.65
C ALA A 43 5.44 -32.74 49.34
N ALA A 44 4.13 -32.55 49.38
CA ALA A 44 3.27 -32.69 48.20
C ALA A 44 3.65 -31.63 47.16
N VAL A 45 3.99 -32.05 45.94
CA VAL A 45 4.21 -31.16 44.79
C VAL A 45 2.87 -30.55 44.40
N PRO A 46 2.74 -29.22 44.34
CA PRO A 46 1.50 -28.59 43.84
C PRO A 46 1.27 -28.98 42.38
N ALA A 47 0.03 -29.33 42.06
CA ALA A 47 -0.38 -29.62 40.70
C ALA A 47 -0.02 -28.43 39.75
N PRO A 48 0.43 -28.68 38.50
CA PRO A 48 0.77 -27.62 37.58
C PRO A 48 -0.45 -26.75 37.31
N ALA A 49 -0.30 -25.46 37.50
CA ALA A 49 -1.34 -24.47 37.17
C ALA A 49 -1.72 -24.63 35.70
N LYS A 50 -3.05 -24.66 35.42
CA LYS A 50 -3.56 -24.68 34.05
C LYS A 50 -2.93 -23.51 33.29
N PRO A 51 -2.42 -23.72 32.06
CA PRO A 51 -1.86 -22.63 31.28
C PRO A 51 -2.92 -21.53 31.10
N ALA A 52 -2.59 -20.31 31.50
CA ALA A 52 -3.43 -19.16 31.33
C ALA A 52 -3.69 -19.01 29.82
N LYS A 53 -4.96 -18.82 29.43
CA LYS A 53 -5.31 -18.52 28.05
C LYS A 53 -4.50 -17.30 27.61
N PRO A 54 -3.87 -17.29 26.43
CA PRO A 54 -3.11 -16.14 25.98
C PRO A 54 -4.04 -14.92 25.97
N VAL A 55 -3.73 -13.93 26.77
CA VAL A 55 -4.41 -12.63 26.74
C VAL A 55 -4.08 -12.04 25.36
N LYS A 56 -5.08 -11.94 24.48
CA LYS A 56 -4.92 -11.23 23.20
C LYS A 56 -4.53 -9.80 23.56
N ALA A 57 -3.35 -9.37 23.18
CA ALA A 57 -2.92 -7.99 23.34
C ALA A 57 -3.96 -7.09 22.63
N GLN A 58 -4.70 -6.31 23.41
CA GLN A 58 -5.72 -5.41 22.88
C GLN A 58 -5.01 -4.17 22.35
N VAL A 59 -5.06 -3.94 21.05
CA VAL A 59 -4.54 -2.71 20.45
C VAL A 59 -5.53 -1.58 20.75
N HIS A 60 -5.07 -0.58 21.50
CA HIS A 60 -5.83 0.63 21.76
C HIS A 60 -5.70 1.58 20.56
N GLY A 61 -6.67 1.50 19.64
CA GLY A 61 -6.69 2.31 18.44
C GLY A 61 -7.06 3.77 18.68
N LEU A 62 -7.05 4.54 17.58
CA LEU A 62 -7.55 5.92 17.53
C LEU A 62 -8.99 5.99 18.10
N PRO A 63 -9.34 6.98 18.95
CA PRO A 63 -10.68 7.11 19.49
C PRO A 63 -11.77 7.11 18.40
N GLY A 64 -12.76 6.20 18.56
CA GLY A 64 -13.84 6.00 17.59
C GLY A 64 -13.51 5.09 16.40
N MET A 65 -12.29 4.60 16.29
CA MET A 65 -11.91 3.62 15.27
C MET A 65 -12.55 2.26 15.58
N PRO A 66 -13.07 1.51 14.58
CA PRO A 66 -13.51 0.14 14.79
C PRO A 66 -12.38 -0.72 15.37
N PRO A 67 -12.67 -1.67 16.29
CA PRO A 67 -11.64 -2.48 16.93
C PRO A 67 -10.77 -3.22 15.92
N VAL A 68 -9.46 -3.30 16.17
CA VAL A 68 -8.52 -4.10 15.38
C VAL A 68 -8.90 -5.58 15.51
N LEU A 69 -9.09 -6.28 14.38
CA LEU A 69 -9.53 -7.68 14.36
C LEU A 69 -8.40 -8.65 14.75
N ASP A 70 -7.21 -8.44 14.21
CA ASP A 70 -6.00 -9.19 14.54
C ASP A 70 -4.82 -8.21 14.64
N PRO A 71 -4.16 -8.12 15.80
CA PRO A 71 -3.01 -7.22 15.97
C PRO A 71 -1.78 -7.63 15.13
N ARG A 72 -1.82 -8.78 14.48
CA ARG A 72 -0.76 -9.27 13.59
C ARG A 72 -1.10 -9.15 12.11
N ASP A 73 -2.33 -8.67 11.79
CA ASP A 73 -2.76 -8.52 10.41
C ASP A 73 -3.77 -7.38 10.26
N VAL A 74 -3.28 -6.23 9.82
CA VAL A 74 -4.10 -5.04 9.57
C VAL A 74 -5.15 -5.30 8.48
N TYR A 75 -4.92 -6.28 7.59
CA TYR A 75 -5.78 -6.68 6.48
C TYR A 75 -6.69 -7.88 6.83
N ALA A 76 -6.86 -8.21 8.11
CA ALA A 76 -7.64 -9.38 8.55
C ALA A 76 -9.10 -9.36 8.07
N ALA A 77 -9.66 -8.19 7.76
CA ALA A 77 -10.99 -8.04 7.18
C ALA A 77 -11.02 -8.25 5.65
N ASP A 78 -9.88 -8.18 4.96
CA ASP A 78 -9.78 -8.16 3.49
C ASP A 78 -9.70 -9.55 2.86
N ARG A 79 -10.16 -10.59 3.57
CA ARG A 79 -10.12 -11.97 3.09
C ARG A 79 -10.99 -12.17 1.84
N PRO A 80 -10.64 -13.11 0.95
CA PRO A 80 -11.36 -13.33 -0.30
C PRO A 80 -12.87 -13.38 -0.11
N ASN A 81 -13.61 -12.57 -0.85
CA ASN A 81 -15.07 -12.48 -0.87
C ASN A 81 -15.75 -12.12 0.48
N LYS A 82 -15.00 -11.68 1.49
CA LYS A 82 -15.57 -11.20 2.76
C LYS A 82 -16.13 -9.78 2.61
N LEU A 83 -17.10 -9.63 1.74
CA LEU A 83 -17.78 -8.35 1.52
C LEU A 83 -18.60 -7.95 2.74
N SER A 84 -18.53 -6.68 3.13
CA SER A 84 -19.41 -6.13 4.15
C SER A 84 -20.87 -6.14 3.67
N PRO A 85 -21.86 -6.18 4.59
CA PRO A 85 -23.27 -6.07 4.21
C PRO A 85 -23.60 -4.82 3.38
N VAL A 86 -22.86 -3.74 3.56
CA VAL A 86 -23.03 -2.47 2.83
C VAL A 86 -22.82 -2.64 1.33
N VAL A 87 -21.82 -3.42 0.92
CA VAL A 87 -21.40 -3.53 -0.48
C VAL A 87 -21.81 -4.85 -1.16
N LYS A 88 -22.35 -5.81 -0.39
CA LYS A 88 -22.63 -7.16 -0.87
C LYS A 88 -23.58 -7.21 -2.08
N GLY A 89 -24.46 -6.22 -2.24
CA GLY A 89 -25.41 -6.12 -3.34
C GLY A 89 -24.92 -5.26 -4.52
N PHE A 90 -23.76 -4.67 -4.44
CA PHE A 90 -23.26 -3.82 -5.51
C PHE A 90 -22.72 -4.65 -6.69
N PRO A 91 -22.97 -4.23 -7.94
CA PRO A 91 -22.39 -4.90 -9.11
C PRO A 91 -20.86 -4.73 -9.12
N SER A 92 -20.17 -5.79 -9.50
CA SER A 92 -18.71 -5.75 -9.64
C SER A 92 -18.32 -4.94 -10.89
N ARG A 93 -17.47 -3.93 -10.70
CA ARG A 93 -16.98 -3.03 -11.76
C ARG A 93 -15.55 -2.59 -11.49
N VAL A 94 -14.84 -2.21 -12.55
CA VAL A 94 -13.54 -1.53 -12.45
C VAL A 94 -13.72 -0.11 -12.99
N TYR A 95 -13.46 0.89 -12.14
CA TYR A 95 -13.58 2.31 -12.47
C TYR A 95 -12.20 2.89 -12.75
N VAL A 96 -11.97 3.37 -13.96
CA VAL A 96 -10.65 3.79 -14.44
C VAL A 96 -10.68 5.28 -14.76
N PRO A 97 -10.08 6.15 -13.94
CA PRO A 97 -9.98 7.56 -14.23
C PRO A 97 -8.93 7.78 -15.35
N ASN A 98 -9.33 8.49 -16.41
CA ASN A 98 -8.49 8.80 -17.57
C ASN A 98 -8.10 10.28 -17.49
N THR A 99 -6.90 10.56 -16.97
CA THR A 99 -6.46 11.91 -16.57
C THR A 99 -6.40 12.92 -17.70
N GLU A 100 -6.15 12.47 -18.93
CA GLU A 100 -6.05 13.33 -20.11
C GLU A 100 -7.34 13.37 -20.95
N SER A 101 -8.33 12.54 -20.60
CA SER A 101 -9.62 12.47 -21.29
C SER A 101 -10.79 13.02 -20.48
N ASP A 102 -10.56 13.42 -19.22
CA ASP A 102 -11.60 13.94 -18.31
C ASP A 102 -12.80 12.99 -18.15
N THR A 103 -12.50 11.67 -18.12
CA THR A 103 -13.50 10.60 -18.06
C THR A 103 -13.12 9.52 -17.04
N VAL A 104 -14.11 8.69 -16.68
CA VAL A 104 -13.92 7.42 -16.01
C VAL A 104 -14.49 6.33 -16.90
N SER A 105 -13.65 5.40 -17.37
CA SER A 105 -14.10 4.18 -18.03
C SER A 105 -14.57 3.17 -16.99
N VAL A 106 -15.71 2.52 -17.22
CA VAL A 106 -16.27 1.48 -16.36
C VAL A 106 -16.17 0.14 -17.08
N ILE A 107 -15.45 -0.81 -16.49
CA ILE A 107 -15.20 -2.13 -17.09
C ILE A 107 -15.99 -3.19 -16.30
N ASP A 108 -16.65 -4.11 -17.02
CA ASP A 108 -17.17 -5.34 -16.43
C ASP A 108 -16.00 -6.34 -16.25
N PRO A 109 -15.66 -6.73 -15.00
CA PRO A 109 -14.54 -7.64 -14.76
C PRO A 109 -14.79 -9.08 -15.21
N LYS A 110 -16.00 -9.45 -15.64
CA LYS A 110 -16.33 -10.80 -16.15
C LYS A 110 -16.09 -10.91 -17.65
N THR A 111 -16.45 -9.86 -18.40
CA THR A 111 -16.32 -9.83 -19.86
C THR A 111 -15.07 -9.11 -20.32
N TYR A 112 -14.44 -8.29 -19.43
CA TYR A 112 -13.33 -7.37 -19.74
C TYR A 112 -13.71 -6.26 -20.73
N GLU A 113 -15.00 -5.96 -20.87
CA GLU A 113 -15.52 -4.94 -21.78
C GLU A 113 -15.79 -3.63 -21.03
N ILE A 114 -15.62 -2.51 -21.72
CA ILE A 114 -16.07 -1.20 -21.25
C ILE A 114 -17.61 -1.17 -21.39
N ILE A 115 -18.30 -1.04 -20.27
CA ILE A 115 -19.77 -0.98 -20.23
C ILE A 115 -20.31 0.44 -20.08
N ASP A 116 -19.45 1.40 -19.71
CA ASP A 116 -19.80 2.82 -19.62
C ASP A 116 -18.56 3.70 -19.66
N THR A 117 -18.75 4.99 -20.03
CA THR A 117 -17.73 6.04 -19.95
C THR A 117 -18.36 7.31 -19.39
N ILE A 118 -18.02 7.63 -18.15
CA ILE A 118 -18.58 8.74 -17.39
C ILE A 118 -17.74 10.00 -17.62
N ARG A 119 -18.34 11.10 -18.03
CA ARG A 119 -17.68 12.42 -18.02
C ARG A 119 -17.61 12.94 -16.60
N VAL A 120 -16.43 13.42 -16.19
CA VAL A 120 -16.16 13.96 -14.86
C VAL A 120 -15.46 15.32 -14.97
N GLY A 121 -14.93 15.83 -13.87
CA GLY A 121 -14.15 17.07 -13.89
C GLY A 121 -12.77 16.87 -14.54
N ARG A 122 -12.03 17.97 -14.65
CA ARG A 122 -10.75 18.02 -15.36
C ARG A 122 -9.66 17.27 -14.61
N GLN A 123 -8.90 16.44 -15.32
CA GLN A 123 -7.76 15.67 -14.86
C GLN A 123 -8.08 14.75 -13.66
N PRO A 124 -8.98 13.76 -13.83
CA PRO A 124 -9.29 12.79 -12.79
C PRO A 124 -8.07 11.91 -12.49
N GLN A 125 -7.57 11.91 -11.23
CA GLN A 125 -6.39 11.16 -10.82
C GLN A 125 -6.75 9.80 -10.22
N HIS A 126 -7.71 9.76 -9.32
CA HIS A 126 -8.08 8.55 -8.57
C HIS A 126 -9.58 8.39 -8.48
N VAL A 127 -10.02 7.13 -8.37
CA VAL A 127 -11.38 6.78 -7.93
C VAL A 127 -11.26 6.15 -6.53
N VAL A 128 -11.86 6.79 -5.54
CA VAL A 128 -11.60 6.52 -4.12
C VAL A 128 -12.89 6.13 -3.41
N PRO A 129 -12.99 4.92 -2.82
CA PRO A 129 -14.13 4.55 -1.99
C PRO A 129 -14.21 5.39 -0.72
N SER A 130 -15.41 5.89 -0.38
CA SER A 130 -15.68 6.56 0.90
C SER A 130 -15.46 5.63 2.09
N TRP A 131 -15.26 6.19 3.30
CA TRP A 131 -15.04 5.39 4.50
C TRP A 131 -16.14 4.35 4.73
N ASP A 132 -17.39 4.74 4.56
CA ASP A 132 -18.58 3.89 4.72
C ASP A 132 -18.84 3.00 3.50
N MET A 133 -18.00 3.08 2.46
CA MET A 133 -18.07 2.30 1.23
C MET A 133 -19.34 2.49 0.40
N LYS A 134 -20.07 3.59 0.59
CA LYS A 134 -21.34 3.87 -0.13
C LYS A 134 -21.18 4.77 -1.35
N THR A 135 -20.05 5.45 -1.46
CA THR A 135 -19.75 6.39 -2.53
C THR A 135 -18.35 6.14 -3.08
N LEU A 136 -18.18 6.24 -4.39
CA LEU A 136 -16.87 6.35 -5.01
C LEU A 136 -16.64 7.83 -5.37
N TRP A 137 -15.52 8.40 -4.91
CA TRP A 137 -15.14 9.77 -5.20
C TRP A 137 -14.11 9.81 -6.33
N VAL A 138 -14.40 10.54 -7.40
CA VAL A 138 -13.43 10.80 -8.47
C VAL A 138 -12.72 12.11 -8.15
N ASN A 139 -11.40 12.05 -8.00
CA ASN A 139 -10.56 13.19 -7.66
C ASN A 139 -10.18 13.95 -8.94
N ASN A 140 -10.89 15.03 -9.26
CA ASN A 140 -10.64 15.86 -10.42
C ASN A 140 -9.62 16.96 -10.07
N ASP A 141 -8.35 16.60 -10.11
CA ASP A 141 -7.24 17.42 -9.59
C ASP A 141 -7.24 18.85 -10.15
N ARG A 142 -7.15 18.98 -11.46
CA ARG A 142 -7.18 20.30 -12.12
C ARG A 142 -8.60 20.87 -12.31
N GLY A 143 -9.61 20.07 -12.02
CA GLY A 143 -11.01 20.49 -11.99
C GLY A 143 -11.42 21.10 -10.66
N ASN A 144 -10.60 20.97 -9.62
CA ASN A 144 -10.89 21.41 -8.25
C ASN A 144 -12.25 20.91 -7.75
N THR A 145 -12.56 19.63 -8.03
CA THR A 145 -13.80 19.02 -7.63
C THR A 145 -13.61 17.53 -7.26
N LEU A 146 -14.52 17.02 -6.45
CA LEU A 146 -14.76 15.59 -6.28
C LEU A 146 -16.09 15.23 -6.93
N THR A 147 -16.10 14.27 -7.87
CA THR A 147 -17.35 13.76 -8.45
C THR A 147 -17.74 12.49 -7.73
N PRO A 148 -18.92 12.43 -7.05
CA PRO A 148 -19.40 11.20 -6.45
C PRO A 148 -19.97 10.26 -7.51
N ILE A 149 -19.70 8.96 -7.39
CA ILE A 149 -20.37 7.90 -8.14
C ILE A 149 -21.08 6.99 -7.13
N ASP A 150 -22.35 6.70 -7.38
CA ASP A 150 -23.10 5.68 -6.66
C ASP A 150 -22.66 4.29 -7.18
N PRO A 151 -21.99 3.46 -6.37
CA PRO A 151 -21.49 2.17 -6.84
C PRO A 151 -22.60 1.14 -7.12
N GLY A 152 -23.80 1.31 -6.55
CA GLY A 152 -24.96 0.47 -6.81
C GLY A 152 -25.48 0.64 -8.25
N THR A 153 -25.62 1.89 -8.68
CA THR A 153 -26.14 2.24 -10.01
C THR A 153 -25.03 2.49 -11.04
N GLY A 154 -23.84 2.88 -10.61
CA GLY A 154 -22.75 3.34 -11.46
C GLY A 154 -22.88 4.78 -11.94
N ARG A 155 -23.89 5.53 -11.47
CA ARG A 155 -24.17 6.89 -11.93
C ARG A 155 -23.36 7.92 -11.14
N ALA A 156 -22.82 8.91 -11.86
CA ALA A 156 -22.21 10.08 -11.25
C ALA A 156 -23.27 11.06 -10.73
N GLY A 157 -23.00 11.62 -9.56
CA GLY A 157 -23.77 12.70 -8.97
C GLY A 157 -23.17 14.08 -9.28
N LYS A 158 -23.73 15.13 -8.64
CA LYS A 158 -23.24 16.51 -8.76
C LYS A 158 -21.83 16.62 -8.13
N PRO A 159 -20.85 17.17 -8.84
CA PRO A 159 -19.53 17.43 -8.28
C PRO A 159 -19.57 18.39 -7.09
N VAL A 160 -18.68 18.16 -6.11
CA VAL A 160 -18.45 19.00 -4.92
C VAL A 160 -17.15 19.76 -5.10
N GLU A 161 -17.13 21.06 -4.80
CA GLU A 161 -15.92 21.88 -4.86
C GLU A 161 -14.91 21.47 -3.77
N VAL A 162 -13.75 21.03 -4.22
CA VAL A 162 -12.60 20.67 -3.39
C VAL A 162 -11.36 21.09 -4.15
N HIS A 163 -10.62 22.04 -3.60
CA HIS A 163 -9.43 22.58 -4.25
C HIS A 163 -8.28 21.56 -4.21
N ASP A 164 -7.57 21.41 -5.33
CA ASP A 164 -6.37 20.58 -5.53
C ASP A 164 -6.51 19.15 -4.97
N PRO A 165 -7.57 18.37 -5.33
CA PRO A 165 -7.79 17.05 -4.76
C PRO A 165 -6.98 15.99 -5.51
N TYR A 166 -5.65 16.01 -5.39
CA TYR A 166 -4.81 15.00 -6.04
C TYR A 166 -5.18 13.59 -5.56
N ASN A 167 -5.30 13.39 -4.25
CA ASN A 167 -5.72 12.12 -3.68
C ASN A 167 -6.61 12.33 -2.44
N LEU A 168 -7.33 11.28 -2.03
CA LEU A 168 -8.29 11.32 -0.95
C LEU A 168 -8.14 10.10 -0.04
N TYR A 169 -8.05 10.36 1.26
CA TYR A 169 -8.00 9.36 2.32
C TYR A 169 -9.08 9.59 3.35
N PHE A 170 -9.31 8.60 4.21
CA PHE A 170 -10.23 8.73 5.35
C PHE A 170 -9.53 8.28 6.62
N THR A 171 -9.69 9.03 7.71
CA THR A 171 -9.16 8.63 9.01
C THR A 171 -9.81 7.32 9.46
N PRO A 172 -9.08 6.40 10.15
CA PRO A 172 -9.61 5.08 10.50
C PRO A 172 -10.87 5.09 11.35
N ASN A 173 -11.14 6.18 12.07
CA ASN A 173 -12.38 6.39 12.82
C ASN A 173 -13.52 7.02 12.00
N GLY A 174 -13.32 7.25 10.71
CA GLY A 174 -14.34 7.85 9.82
C GLY A 174 -14.69 9.30 10.12
N ARG A 175 -13.94 10.00 10.99
CA ARG A 175 -14.29 11.38 11.39
C ARG A 175 -13.92 12.41 10.34
N TYR A 176 -12.88 12.13 9.53
CA TYR A 176 -12.40 13.07 8.53
C TYR A 176 -12.05 12.37 7.23
N ALA A 177 -12.33 13.05 6.14
CA ALA A 177 -11.67 12.87 4.86
C ALA A 177 -10.38 13.71 4.85
N VAL A 178 -9.31 13.21 4.23
CA VAL A 178 -8.02 13.91 4.14
C VAL A 178 -7.66 14.04 2.65
N VAL A 179 -7.75 15.25 2.15
CA VAL A 179 -7.33 15.58 0.79
C VAL A 179 -5.84 15.87 0.77
N MET A 180 -5.14 15.21 -0.14
CA MET A 180 -3.73 15.51 -0.46
C MET A 180 -3.73 16.62 -1.51
N ALA A 181 -3.60 17.87 -1.07
CA ALA A 181 -3.51 19.04 -1.94
C ALA A 181 -2.04 19.21 -2.36
N SER A 182 -1.68 18.52 -3.44
CA SER A 182 -0.29 18.30 -3.85
C SER A 182 0.42 19.57 -4.29
N LEU A 183 -0.28 20.45 -5.02
CA LEU A 183 0.25 21.73 -5.51
C LEU A 183 0.25 22.78 -4.43
N ASP A 184 -0.82 22.82 -3.63
CA ASP A 184 -0.96 23.76 -2.52
C ASP A 184 -0.03 23.41 -1.35
N ARG A 185 0.50 22.18 -1.34
CA ARG A 185 1.33 21.64 -0.26
C ARG A 185 0.59 21.65 1.07
N GLU A 186 -0.58 21.04 1.06
CA GLU A 186 -1.49 20.98 2.21
C GLU A 186 -2.08 19.58 2.39
N LEU A 187 -2.32 19.21 3.66
CA LEU A 187 -3.23 18.15 4.04
C LEU A 187 -4.52 18.80 4.52
N VAL A 188 -5.62 18.62 3.78
CA VAL A 188 -6.87 19.29 4.10
C VAL A 188 -7.86 18.28 4.71
N PHE A 189 -8.08 18.38 6.02
CA PHE A 189 -9.06 17.58 6.74
C PHE A 189 -10.46 18.15 6.50
N ARG A 190 -11.39 17.27 6.09
CA ARG A 190 -12.75 17.62 5.69
C ARG A 190 -13.76 16.73 6.38
N ASP A 191 -15.01 17.16 6.41
CA ASP A 191 -16.12 16.28 6.75
C ASP A 191 -16.21 15.14 5.70
N PRO A 192 -16.30 13.85 6.10
CA PRO A 192 -16.21 12.72 5.17
C PRO A 192 -17.43 12.57 4.26
N HIS A 193 -18.55 13.23 4.56
CA HIS A 193 -19.81 13.15 3.80
C HIS A 193 -20.08 14.40 2.97
N THR A 194 -19.89 15.58 3.57
CA THR A 194 -20.18 16.86 2.91
C THR A 194 -18.98 17.45 2.19
N MET A 195 -17.77 16.97 2.49
CA MET A 195 -16.49 17.54 2.05
C MET A 195 -16.25 18.98 2.53
N GLU A 196 -16.99 19.45 3.52
CA GLU A 196 -16.75 20.73 4.17
C GLU A 196 -15.36 20.76 4.85
N ARG A 197 -14.58 21.81 4.62
CA ARG A 197 -13.24 21.98 5.21
C ARG A 197 -13.31 22.15 6.72
N LYS A 198 -12.56 21.34 7.47
CA LYS A 198 -12.47 21.40 8.93
C LYS A 198 -11.12 21.94 9.40
N LYS A 199 -10.03 21.52 8.78
CA LYS A 199 -8.68 21.99 9.12
C LYS A 199 -7.74 21.85 7.93
N THR A 200 -6.86 22.82 7.76
CA THR A 200 -5.75 22.78 6.81
C THR A 200 -4.43 22.65 7.56
N VAL A 201 -3.56 21.76 7.10
CA VAL A 201 -2.21 21.54 7.64
C VAL A 201 -1.22 21.78 6.51
N PRO A 202 -0.57 22.95 6.48
CA PRO A 202 0.47 23.21 5.50
C PRO A 202 1.67 22.28 5.73
N VAL A 203 2.30 21.85 4.64
CA VAL A 203 3.50 21.02 4.66
C VAL A 203 4.63 21.73 3.90
N SER A 204 5.88 21.47 4.32
CA SER A 204 7.05 22.09 3.68
C SER A 204 7.50 21.37 2.42
N CYS A 205 7.12 20.09 2.25
CA CYS A 205 7.50 19.28 1.09
C CYS A 205 6.67 19.57 -0.15
N TYR A 206 7.11 19.09 -1.30
CA TYR A 206 6.44 19.24 -2.59
C TYR A 206 5.87 17.89 -3.06
N GLY A 207 4.63 17.94 -3.61
CA GLY A 207 3.99 16.77 -4.17
C GLY A 207 3.50 15.79 -3.11
N VAL A 208 2.87 16.28 -2.04
CA VAL A 208 2.18 15.43 -1.06
C VAL A 208 1.07 14.64 -1.78
N ASN A 209 1.15 13.28 -1.80
CA ASN A 209 0.27 12.51 -2.68
C ASN A 209 -0.27 11.17 -2.13
N HIS A 210 0.55 10.30 -1.55
CA HIS A 210 0.09 8.99 -1.10
C HIS A 210 0.33 8.78 0.39
N ALA A 211 -0.51 7.93 1.02
CA ALA A 211 -0.39 7.65 2.46
C ALA A 211 -0.93 6.25 2.82
N ASP A 212 -0.51 5.73 3.97
CA ASP A 212 -1.20 4.67 4.69
C ASP A 212 -1.12 4.89 6.20
N PHE A 213 -2.06 4.30 6.95
CA PHE A 213 -2.24 4.48 8.38
C PHE A 213 -1.58 3.36 9.19
N SER A 214 -1.09 3.71 10.37
CA SER A 214 -0.65 2.72 11.37
C SER A 214 -1.77 1.76 11.75
N LEU A 215 -1.41 0.58 12.28
CA LEU A 215 -2.35 -0.44 12.74
C LEU A 215 -3.39 0.12 13.74
N ASP A 216 -2.94 0.99 14.63
CA ASP A 216 -3.78 1.64 15.64
C ASP A 216 -4.46 2.92 15.13
N GLY A 217 -4.18 3.32 13.90
CA GLY A 217 -4.75 4.52 13.27
C GLY A 217 -4.26 5.85 13.83
N ARG A 218 -3.32 5.87 14.79
CA ARG A 218 -2.87 7.08 15.50
C ARG A 218 -2.01 7.99 14.65
N TYR A 219 -1.34 7.44 13.66
CA TYR A 219 -0.56 8.22 12.69
C TYR A 219 -0.68 7.62 11.28
N PHE A 220 -0.29 8.39 10.30
CA PHE A 220 -0.09 7.94 8.94
C PHE A 220 1.21 8.49 8.37
N ILE A 221 1.79 7.76 7.42
CA ILE A 221 2.97 8.18 6.69
C ILE A 221 2.55 8.62 5.29
N VAL A 222 3.08 9.76 4.86
CA VAL A 222 2.77 10.42 3.59
C VAL A 222 4.02 10.53 2.75
N SER A 223 3.91 10.24 1.45
CA SER A 223 4.97 10.50 0.48
C SER A 223 4.86 11.91 -0.10
N CYS A 224 6.03 12.53 -0.32
CA CYS A 224 6.18 13.82 -0.97
C CYS A 224 7.02 13.62 -2.24
N GLU A 225 6.34 13.41 -3.36
CA GLU A 225 6.92 12.95 -4.62
C GLU A 225 8.07 13.83 -5.10
N PHE A 226 7.84 15.15 -5.21
CA PHE A 226 8.78 16.03 -5.89
C PHE A 226 9.92 16.55 -5.01
N SER A 227 9.84 16.33 -3.70
CA SER A 227 10.95 16.67 -2.78
C SER A 227 11.71 15.46 -2.26
N GLY A 228 11.25 14.23 -2.56
CA GLY A 228 11.90 13.00 -2.11
C GLY A 228 11.87 12.86 -0.58
N GLU A 229 10.73 13.17 0.03
CA GLU A 229 10.57 13.21 1.49
C GLU A 229 9.38 12.36 1.95
N LEU A 230 9.40 11.99 3.22
CA LEU A 230 8.29 11.36 3.91
C LEU A 230 7.88 12.24 5.10
N LEU A 231 6.57 12.31 5.34
CA LEU A 231 6.00 12.92 6.53
C LEU A 231 5.36 11.86 7.42
N LYS A 232 5.45 12.02 8.72
CA LYS A 232 4.65 11.30 9.72
C LYS A 232 3.66 12.29 10.32
N VAL A 233 2.37 11.95 10.28
CA VAL A 233 1.28 12.83 10.68
C VAL A 233 0.48 12.20 11.80
N ASP A 234 0.28 12.92 12.90
CA ASP A 234 -0.63 12.53 14.00
C ASP A 234 -2.07 12.71 13.53
N THR A 235 -2.82 11.62 13.52
CA THR A 235 -4.20 11.59 12.99
C THR A 235 -5.17 12.40 13.85
N GLU A 236 -5.05 12.34 15.17
CA GLU A 236 -5.97 13.00 16.10
C GLU A 236 -5.67 14.50 16.23
N LYS A 237 -4.40 14.83 16.39
CA LYS A 237 -3.95 16.24 16.50
C LYS A 237 -3.95 16.95 15.16
N MET A 238 -4.03 16.19 14.04
CA MET A 238 -3.91 16.74 12.67
C MET A 238 -2.67 17.62 12.55
N LYS A 239 -1.50 17.01 12.77
CA LYS A 239 -0.23 17.71 12.82
C LYS A 239 0.90 16.83 12.29
N VAL A 240 1.80 17.39 11.51
CA VAL A 240 3.07 16.75 11.15
C VAL A 240 3.92 16.60 12.42
N ILE A 241 4.34 15.37 12.72
CA ILE A 241 5.15 15.01 13.89
C ILE A 241 6.51 14.44 13.52
N GLY A 242 6.77 14.25 12.22
CA GLY A 242 8.06 13.83 11.69
C GLY A 242 8.16 14.13 10.20
N GLN A 243 9.37 14.43 9.77
CA GLN A 243 9.72 14.64 8.36
C GLN A 243 11.13 14.15 8.13
N GLN A 244 11.36 13.43 7.05
CA GLN A 244 12.69 12.98 6.67
C GLN A 244 12.84 12.91 5.16
N LYS A 245 14.05 13.20 4.70
CA LYS A 245 14.45 13.05 3.31
C LYS A 245 14.91 11.63 3.04
N LEU A 246 14.51 11.08 1.90
CA LEU A 246 14.98 9.77 1.47
C LEU A 246 16.47 9.83 1.08
N PRO A 247 17.27 8.81 1.43
CA PRO A 247 18.73 8.84 1.21
C PRO A 247 19.11 8.45 -0.24
N PHE A 248 18.40 9.04 -1.21
CA PHE A 248 18.65 8.90 -2.64
C PHE A 248 18.42 10.23 -3.34
N HIS A 249 19.42 10.70 -4.10
CA HIS A 249 19.32 11.97 -4.80
C HIS A 249 18.29 11.87 -5.94
N GLY A 250 17.27 12.72 -5.91
CA GLY A 250 16.19 12.71 -6.88
C GLY A 250 15.11 11.65 -6.60
N ALA A 251 15.04 11.14 -5.35
CA ALA A 251 13.95 10.25 -4.94
C ALA A 251 12.58 10.83 -5.31
N MET A 252 11.67 9.96 -5.80
CA MET A 252 10.28 10.29 -6.14
C MET A 252 9.34 9.25 -5.51
N PRO A 253 9.11 9.34 -4.18
CA PRO A 253 8.26 8.40 -3.46
C PRO A 253 6.80 8.51 -3.92
N GLN A 254 6.18 7.35 -4.12
CA GLN A 254 4.82 7.16 -4.62
C GLN A 254 3.95 6.47 -3.55
N ASP A 255 3.30 5.36 -3.92
CA ASP A 255 2.38 4.64 -3.06
C ASP A 255 3.02 4.21 -1.73
N VAL A 256 2.22 4.21 -0.69
CA VAL A 256 2.61 3.84 0.68
C VAL A 256 1.72 2.70 1.15
N LYS A 257 2.32 1.63 1.72
CA LYS A 257 1.59 0.51 2.33
C LYS A 257 2.22 0.11 3.65
N VAL A 258 1.37 -0.16 4.63
CA VAL A 258 1.80 -0.76 5.89
C VAL A 258 1.91 -2.29 5.74
N SER A 259 2.88 -2.91 6.43
CA SER A 259 2.99 -4.38 6.50
C SER A 259 1.78 -4.99 7.21
N PRO A 260 1.45 -6.28 6.95
CA PRO A 260 0.35 -6.96 7.63
C PRO A 260 0.44 -6.86 9.16
N ASP A 261 1.63 -6.99 9.74
CA ASP A 261 1.85 -6.88 11.19
C ASP A 261 1.86 -5.43 11.73
N GLY A 262 1.63 -4.45 10.85
CA GLY A 262 1.54 -3.03 11.21
C GLY A 262 2.85 -2.34 11.57
N LYS A 263 4.00 -3.04 11.51
CA LYS A 263 5.28 -2.50 12.02
C LYS A 263 6.07 -1.70 10.99
N ARG A 264 6.00 -2.11 9.73
CA ARG A 264 6.79 -1.50 8.67
C ARG A 264 5.90 -0.78 7.66
N PHE A 265 6.44 0.27 7.10
CA PHE A 265 5.88 0.92 5.92
C PHE A 265 6.77 0.67 4.73
N TYR A 266 6.13 0.38 3.61
CA TYR A 266 6.75 0.25 2.30
C TYR A 266 6.34 1.46 1.47
N VAL A 267 7.30 2.10 0.84
CA VAL A 267 7.07 3.29 0.01
C VAL A 267 7.70 3.05 -1.36
N ALA A 268 6.88 2.92 -2.38
CA ALA A 268 7.36 2.81 -3.76
C ALA A 268 8.13 4.07 -4.15
N ASP A 269 9.22 3.93 -4.91
CA ASP A 269 9.97 5.07 -5.40
C ASP A 269 10.32 4.89 -6.87
N MET A 270 9.79 5.77 -7.69
CA MET A 270 9.89 5.69 -9.13
C MET A 270 11.30 5.95 -9.66
N MET A 271 12.07 6.80 -8.97
CA MET A 271 13.44 7.16 -9.40
C MET A 271 14.52 6.30 -8.73
N ALA A 272 14.22 5.75 -7.55
CA ALA A 272 15.11 4.80 -6.88
C ALA A 272 14.93 3.35 -7.39
N ASP A 273 13.97 3.10 -8.31
CA ASP A 273 13.70 1.79 -8.90
C ASP A 273 13.45 0.68 -7.87
N GLY A 274 12.75 1.03 -6.78
CA GLY A 274 12.53 0.14 -5.66
C GLY A 274 11.49 0.64 -4.67
N MET A 275 11.41 -0.03 -3.53
CA MET A 275 10.58 0.43 -2.42
C MET A 275 11.45 0.66 -1.17
N TRP A 276 11.20 1.75 -0.49
CA TRP A 276 11.77 2.05 0.81
C TRP A 276 11.02 1.27 1.88
N VAL A 277 11.78 0.72 2.82
CA VAL A 277 11.24 0.00 3.99
C VAL A 277 11.69 0.74 5.24
N LEU A 278 10.74 1.12 6.09
CA LEU A 278 11.02 1.81 7.35
C LEU A 278 10.11 1.32 8.47
N ASP A 279 10.59 1.41 9.70
CA ASP A 279 9.79 1.20 10.90
C ASP A 279 8.87 2.42 11.11
N GLY A 280 7.57 2.17 11.24
CA GLY A 280 6.57 3.23 11.34
C GLY A 280 6.59 3.95 12.68
N ASP A 281 6.85 3.24 13.77
CA ASP A 281 6.80 3.81 15.13
C ASP A 281 7.99 4.74 15.38
N THR A 282 9.19 4.27 15.12
CA THR A 282 10.42 5.07 15.30
C THR A 282 10.62 6.09 14.19
N PHE A 283 9.98 5.90 13.04
CA PHE A 283 10.19 6.70 11.82
C PHE A 283 11.68 6.79 11.48
N GLY A 284 12.35 5.63 11.60
CA GLY A 284 13.80 5.48 11.44
C GLY A 284 14.27 5.59 9.99
N LYS A 285 15.59 5.49 9.79
CA LYS A 285 16.22 5.58 8.46
C LYS A 285 15.67 4.50 7.52
N PRO A 286 15.13 4.86 6.33
CA PRO A 286 14.63 3.91 5.35
C PRO A 286 15.75 3.08 4.72
N THR A 287 15.44 1.83 4.36
CA THR A 287 16.31 0.94 3.58
C THR A 287 15.65 0.68 2.23
N LEU A 288 16.40 0.82 1.13
CA LEU A 288 15.90 0.55 -0.21
C LEU A 288 15.95 -0.95 -0.54
N LEU A 289 14.83 -1.47 -1.01
CA LEU A 289 14.71 -2.79 -1.63
C LEU A 289 14.47 -2.60 -3.13
N PRO A 290 15.41 -2.91 -4.01
CA PRO A 290 15.23 -2.80 -5.46
C PRO A 290 14.12 -3.74 -5.95
N THR A 291 13.20 -3.26 -6.79
CA THR A 291 12.09 -4.04 -7.36
C THR A 291 12.10 -4.05 -8.87
N GLY A 292 12.19 -2.88 -9.51
CA GLY A 292 12.23 -2.71 -10.95
C GLY A 292 12.13 -1.23 -11.33
N LYS A 293 12.37 -0.91 -12.60
CA LYS A 293 12.37 0.48 -13.04
C LYS A 293 11.00 1.13 -12.92
N GLY A 294 10.98 2.32 -12.32
CA GLY A 294 9.77 3.11 -12.18
C GLY A 294 8.76 2.49 -11.22
N THR A 295 9.20 1.98 -10.06
CA THR A 295 8.33 1.40 -9.03
C THR A 295 7.27 2.40 -8.58
N HIS A 296 5.98 1.99 -8.57
CA HIS A 296 4.89 2.95 -8.37
C HIS A 296 3.80 2.47 -7.40
N GLY A 297 3.03 1.43 -7.73
CA GLY A 297 1.90 0.98 -6.92
C GLY A 297 2.20 -0.27 -6.10
N LEU A 298 1.58 -0.38 -4.93
CA LEU A 298 1.75 -1.46 -3.94
C LEU A 298 0.38 -2.07 -3.59
N TYR A 299 0.18 -3.38 -3.79
CA TYR A 299 -1.11 -4.06 -3.60
C TYR A 299 -0.95 -5.33 -2.79
N ILE A 300 -1.68 -5.44 -1.69
CA ILE A 300 -1.62 -6.60 -0.80
C ILE A 300 -2.53 -7.72 -1.32
N SER A 301 -2.02 -8.96 -1.33
CA SER A 301 -2.82 -10.15 -1.61
C SER A 301 -3.90 -10.36 -0.55
N ARG A 302 -5.03 -10.98 -0.91
CA ARG A 302 -6.17 -11.16 0.00
C ARG A 302 -5.89 -12.10 1.19
N ASP A 303 -4.80 -12.83 1.17
CA ASP A 303 -4.33 -13.64 2.30
C ASP A 303 -3.25 -12.94 3.15
N SER A 304 -2.90 -11.70 2.82
CA SER A 304 -1.87 -10.87 3.46
C SER A 304 -0.45 -11.47 3.41
N ARG A 305 -0.20 -12.40 2.48
CA ARG A 305 1.10 -13.06 2.35
C ARG A 305 2.04 -12.34 1.40
N GLU A 306 1.48 -11.74 0.35
CA GLU A 306 2.25 -11.14 -0.73
C GLU A 306 1.85 -9.69 -0.97
N MET A 307 2.76 -8.97 -1.55
CA MET A 307 2.53 -7.64 -2.10
C MET A 307 2.98 -7.60 -3.55
N TYR A 308 2.07 -7.15 -4.42
CA TYR A 308 2.33 -6.92 -5.84
C TYR A 308 2.82 -5.48 -6.02
N VAL A 309 3.97 -5.34 -6.66
CA VAL A 309 4.67 -4.06 -6.83
C VAL A 309 4.75 -3.76 -8.32
N SER A 310 4.04 -2.72 -8.78
CA SER A 310 4.11 -2.32 -10.20
C SER A 310 5.40 -1.58 -10.50
N ASN A 311 6.06 -1.92 -11.61
CA ASN A 311 7.27 -1.27 -12.10
C ASN A 311 6.94 -0.63 -13.45
N ARG A 312 6.43 0.59 -13.40
CA ARG A 312 5.85 1.32 -14.53
C ARG A 312 6.85 1.52 -15.69
N GLY A 313 8.11 1.82 -15.37
CA GLY A 313 9.18 2.04 -16.35
C GLY A 313 9.78 0.76 -16.94
N GLU A 314 9.46 -0.41 -16.38
CA GLU A 314 9.99 -1.71 -16.82
C GLU A 314 8.94 -2.61 -17.48
N GLY A 315 7.65 -2.29 -17.31
CA GLY A 315 6.55 -3.14 -17.79
C GLY A 315 6.46 -4.46 -17.03
N THR A 316 6.72 -4.44 -15.72
CA THR A 316 6.72 -5.64 -14.88
C THR A 316 5.97 -5.44 -13.58
N VAL A 317 5.63 -6.54 -12.91
CA VAL A 317 5.14 -6.59 -11.54
C VAL A 317 6.05 -7.50 -10.73
N SER A 318 6.64 -6.98 -9.66
CA SER A 318 7.42 -7.75 -8.70
C SER A 318 6.51 -8.26 -7.59
N VAL A 319 6.73 -9.48 -7.10
CA VAL A 319 5.98 -10.08 -5.99
C VAL A 319 6.88 -10.19 -4.78
N PHE A 320 6.51 -9.50 -3.71
CA PHE A 320 7.20 -9.53 -2.43
C PHE A 320 6.44 -10.45 -1.46
N ASP A 321 7.14 -11.39 -0.83
CA ASP A 321 6.59 -12.27 0.21
C ASP A 321 6.94 -11.73 1.59
N PHE A 322 5.92 -11.49 2.43
CA PHE A 322 6.11 -10.95 3.78
C PHE A 322 6.73 -11.94 4.76
N THR A 323 6.54 -13.26 4.54
CA THR A 323 7.13 -14.30 5.40
C THR A 323 8.63 -14.46 5.11
N GLU A 324 8.98 -14.50 3.83
CA GLU A 324 10.36 -14.62 3.40
C GLU A 324 11.10 -13.26 3.40
N ASN A 325 10.36 -12.16 3.51
CA ASN A 325 10.84 -10.78 3.50
C ASN A 325 11.74 -10.48 2.29
N LYS A 326 11.33 -10.96 1.11
CA LYS A 326 12.07 -10.79 -0.16
C LYS A 326 11.16 -10.84 -1.39
N LEU A 327 11.68 -10.40 -2.52
CA LEU A 327 11.06 -10.63 -3.83
C LEU A 327 11.19 -12.11 -4.19
N THR A 328 10.09 -12.74 -4.55
CA THR A 328 10.02 -14.16 -4.91
C THR A 328 9.77 -14.39 -6.39
N ARG A 329 9.08 -13.46 -7.06
CA ARG A 329 8.71 -13.55 -8.48
C ARG A 329 8.73 -12.16 -9.12
N LYS A 330 8.89 -12.14 -10.43
CA LYS A 330 8.70 -10.95 -11.26
C LYS A 330 7.94 -11.35 -12.53
N TRP A 331 6.79 -10.75 -12.76
CA TRP A 331 5.98 -10.96 -13.96
C TRP A 331 6.28 -9.87 -14.98
N ARG A 332 6.40 -10.25 -16.23
CA ARG A 332 6.57 -9.31 -17.35
C ARG A 332 5.27 -9.24 -18.15
N LEU A 333 4.79 -8.03 -18.41
CA LEU A 333 3.66 -7.83 -19.30
C LEU A 333 4.07 -8.23 -20.73
N PRO A 334 3.29 -9.07 -21.42
CA PRO A 334 3.47 -9.33 -22.85
C PRO A 334 3.43 -8.01 -23.63
N ASP A 335 4.30 -7.89 -24.64
CA ASP A 335 4.39 -6.70 -25.49
C ASP A 335 4.69 -5.38 -24.74
N GLY A 336 5.25 -5.50 -23.54
CA GLY A 336 5.55 -4.36 -22.67
C GLY A 336 4.31 -3.72 -22.06
N GLY A 337 4.48 -2.51 -21.54
CA GLY A 337 3.41 -1.74 -20.90
C GLY A 337 3.94 -0.82 -19.82
N SER A 338 3.04 -0.07 -19.18
CA SER A 338 3.37 0.84 -18.09
C SER A 338 2.44 0.61 -16.89
N PRO A 339 2.51 -0.59 -16.24
CA PRO A 339 1.63 -0.92 -15.12
C PRO A 339 1.81 0.10 -13.99
N ASP A 340 0.72 0.74 -13.62
CA ASP A 340 0.70 1.90 -12.74
C ASP A 340 -0.11 1.61 -11.47
N MET A 341 -1.24 2.28 -11.31
CA MET A 341 -2.10 2.17 -10.14
C MET A 341 -3.25 1.19 -10.36
N GLY A 342 -3.70 0.53 -9.29
CA GLY A 342 -4.76 -0.47 -9.44
C GLY A 342 -5.31 -1.06 -8.16
N GLY A 343 -5.66 -2.33 -8.22
CA GLY A 343 -6.20 -3.06 -7.08
C GLY A 343 -6.45 -4.54 -7.36
N VAL A 344 -6.56 -5.32 -6.30
CA VAL A 344 -6.84 -6.75 -6.36
C VAL A 344 -8.35 -6.99 -6.33
N SER A 345 -8.88 -7.90 -7.14
CA SER A 345 -10.29 -8.30 -7.13
C SER A 345 -10.76 -8.78 -5.75
N ALA A 346 -12.07 -8.75 -5.51
CA ALA A 346 -12.63 -9.16 -4.22
C ALA A 346 -12.33 -10.62 -3.85
N ASP A 347 -12.24 -11.50 -4.85
CA ASP A 347 -11.88 -12.91 -4.67
C ASP A 347 -10.37 -13.16 -4.59
N GLY A 348 -9.56 -12.12 -4.82
CA GLY A 348 -8.10 -12.19 -4.77
C GLY A 348 -7.43 -12.74 -6.02
N LYS A 349 -8.17 -13.05 -7.08
CA LYS A 349 -7.62 -13.80 -8.23
C LYS A 349 -7.06 -12.92 -9.33
N VAL A 350 -7.48 -11.66 -9.42
CA VAL A 350 -7.09 -10.75 -10.50
C VAL A 350 -6.49 -9.48 -9.91
N LEU A 351 -5.29 -9.15 -10.35
CA LEU A 351 -4.68 -7.84 -10.16
C LEU A 351 -5.00 -6.98 -11.37
N TRP A 352 -5.67 -5.85 -11.13
CA TRP A 352 -6.01 -4.86 -12.13
C TRP A 352 -5.04 -3.68 -12.03
N LEU A 353 -4.43 -3.28 -13.12
CA LEU A 353 -3.49 -2.16 -13.18
C LEU A 353 -3.80 -1.27 -14.38
N SER A 354 -3.83 0.03 -14.19
CA SER A 354 -3.82 0.99 -15.28
C SER A 354 -2.48 0.97 -16.00
N GLY A 355 -2.49 1.18 -17.30
CA GLY A 355 -1.32 1.34 -18.15
C GLY A 355 -1.17 2.79 -18.59
N ARG A 356 -0.64 3.63 -17.68
CA ARG A 356 -0.68 5.09 -17.78
C ARG A 356 -0.24 5.66 -19.13
N TYR A 357 0.87 5.17 -19.67
CA TYR A 357 1.45 5.68 -20.91
C TYR A 357 0.95 4.97 -22.17
N ASN A 358 0.15 3.92 -22.01
CA ASN A 358 -0.36 3.08 -23.09
C ASN A 358 -1.85 3.25 -23.33
N SER A 359 -2.56 4.03 -22.48
CA SER A 359 -4.02 4.17 -22.49
C SER A 359 -4.74 2.82 -22.43
N GLU A 360 -4.32 2.00 -21.46
CA GLU A 360 -4.75 0.62 -21.30
C GLU A 360 -5.02 0.28 -19.83
N VAL A 361 -5.70 -0.84 -19.63
CA VAL A 361 -5.81 -1.53 -18.33
C VAL A 361 -5.38 -2.97 -18.51
N TYR A 362 -4.60 -3.48 -17.57
CA TYR A 362 -4.16 -4.87 -17.51
C TYR A 362 -4.90 -5.63 -16.42
N ALA A 363 -5.41 -6.82 -16.74
CA ALA A 363 -5.92 -7.79 -15.78
C ALA A 363 -4.94 -8.97 -15.73
N LEU A 364 -4.37 -9.24 -14.55
CA LEU A 364 -3.35 -10.27 -14.36
C LEU A 364 -3.83 -11.32 -13.37
N ASP A 365 -3.64 -12.59 -13.67
CA ASP A 365 -3.85 -13.69 -12.72
C ASP A 365 -2.86 -13.58 -11.55
N THR A 366 -3.33 -13.46 -10.33
CA THR A 366 -2.48 -13.20 -9.15
C THR A 366 -1.59 -14.38 -8.76
N ARG A 367 -1.91 -15.59 -9.20
CA ARG A 367 -1.12 -16.79 -8.91
C ARG A 367 0.03 -16.97 -9.88
N THR A 368 -0.20 -16.66 -11.16
CA THR A 368 0.76 -16.95 -12.25
C THR A 368 1.40 -15.70 -12.86
N GLY A 369 0.77 -14.54 -12.71
CA GLY A 369 1.13 -13.31 -13.42
C GLY A 369 0.70 -13.30 -14.89
N ALA A 370 -0.04 -14.31 -15.36
CA ALA A 370 -0.53 -14.36 -16.72
C ALA A 370 -1.49 -13.20 -17.01
N GLN A 371 -1.32 -12.53 -18.14
CA GLN A 371 -2.23 -11.50 -18.59
C GLN A 371 -3.54 -12.13 -19.06
N LEU A 372 -4.62 -11.83 -18.37
CA LEU A 372 -5.98 -12.28 -18.68
C LEU A 372 -6.65 -11.37 -19.71
N ALA A 373 -6.39 -10.07 -19.59
CA ALA A 373 -6.92 -9.08 -20.52
C ALA A 373 -5.99 -7.87 -20.62
N ARG A 374 -6.08 -7.19 -21.78
CA ARG A 374 -5.47 -5.89 -22.08
C ARG A 374 -6.53 -5.03 -22.77
N ILE A 375 -7.00 -4.01 -22.09
CA ILE A 375 -8.21 -3.27 -22.45
C ILE A 375 -7.85 -1.84 -22.77
N LYS A 376 -8.19 -1.35 -23.96
CA LYS A 376 -8.03 0.05 -24.33
C LYS A 376 -9.05 0.90 -23.57
N VAL A 377 -8.58 2.02 -23.00
CA VAL A 377 -9.39 2.99 -22.26
C VAL A 377 -9.07 4.42 -22.72
N GLY A 378 -9.56 5.43 -22.03
CA GLY A 378 -9.18 6.81 -22.29
C GLY A 378 -7.70 7.09 -22.00
N SER A 379 -7.22 8.28 -22.40
CA SER A 379 -5.81 8.66 -22.27
C SER A 379 -5.41 8.95 -20.83
N GLY A 380 -4.20 8.49 -20.46
CA GLY A 380 -3.60 8.69 -19.15
C GLY A 380 -4.34 7.99 -17.99
N PRO A 381 -4.76 6.70 -18.11
CA PRO A 381 -5.43 6.03 -16.98
C PRO A 381 -4.51 5.98 -15.76
N HIS A 382 -5.08 6.19 -14.54
CA HIS A 382 -4.29 6.24 -13.32
C HIS A 382 -4.93 5.44 -12.18
N GLY A 383 -5.26 6.04 -11.06
CA GLY A 383 -5.70 5.37 -9.84
C GLY A 383 -7.08 4.70 -9.97
N LEU A 384 -7.14 3.55 -10.63
CA LEU A 384 -8.37 2.79 -10.82
C LEU A 384 -8.86 2.16 -9.52
N ALA A 385 -10.17 1.99 -9.40
CA ALA A 385 -10.81 1.27 -8.29
C ALA A 385 -11.50 0.00 -8.80
N VAL A 386 -11.13 -1.15 -8.23
CA VAL A 386 -11.90 -2.39 -8.36
C VAL A 386 -12.95 -2.40 -7.26
N TYR A 387 -14.23 -2.53 -7.59
CA TYR A 387 -15.27 -2.38 -6.59
C TYR A 387 -16.49 -3.30 -6.87
N PRO A 388 -17.16 -3.90 -5.86
CA PRO A 388 -16.89 -3.79 -4.41
C PRO A 388 -15.65 -4.57 -3.94
N GLN A 389 -15.20 -4.24 -2.72
CA GLN A 389 -14.04 -4.84 -2.08
C GLN A 389 -14.39 -5.47 -0.73
N PRO A 390 -13.63 -6.49 -0.26
CA PRO A 390 -13.67 -6.94 1.13
C PRO A 390 -13.25 -5.83 2.09
N GLY A 391 -13.54 -6.03 3.37
CA GLY A 391 -13.23 -5.06 4.43
C GLY A 391 -14.46 -4.52 5.10
N ARG A 392 -14.28 -3.81 6.21
CA ARG A 392 -15.34 -3.22 7.03
C ARG A 392 -15.53 -1.73 6.75
N TYR A 393 -14.46 -1.06 6.37
CA TYR A 393 -14.40 0.35 6.00
C TYR A 393 -13.21 0.61 5.08
N SER A 394 -13.28 1.70 4.34
CA SER A 394 -12.21 2.15 3.44
C SER A 394 -11.38 3.25 4.11
N LEU A 395 -10.08 3.22 3.91
CA LEU A 395 -9.17 4.33 4.25
C LEU A 395 -8.92 5.26 3.05
N GLY A 396 -9.58 4.98 1.94
CA GLY A 396 -9.47 5.80 0.73
C GLY A 396 -8.45 5.29 -0.27
N HIS A 397 -7.86 6.19 -1.02
CA HIS A 397 -6.98 5.91 -2.15
C HIS A 397 -7.63 4.92 -3.13
N THR A 398 -6.88 4.10 -3.84
CA THR A 398 -7.40 3.08 -4.78
C THR A 398 -7.94 1.81 -4.09
N GLY A 399 -8.28 1.88 -2.81
CA GLY A 399 -8.87 0.77 -2.08
C GLY A 399 -7.98 0.18 -0.99
N ILE A 400 -7.63 1.00 -0.01
CA ILE A 400 -7.08 0.53 1.26
C ILE A 400 -8.24 0.24 2.19
N PHE A 401 -8.48 -1.02 2.50
CA PHE A 401 -9.57 -1.46 3.38
C PHE A 401 -9.02 -2.07 4.68
N ARG A 402 -9.87 -2.06 5.73
CA ARG A 402 -9.55 -2.65 7.04
C ARG A 402 -10.73 -3.45 7.58
#